data_dae757f1a8ce117099d07889e55950bb
#
_entry.id   dae757f1a8ce117099d07889e55950bb
#
_cell.length_a   1.000
_cell.length_b   1.000
_cell.length_c   1.000
_cell.angle_alpha   90.00
_cell.angle_beta   90.00
_cell.angle_gamma   90.00
#
_symmetry.space_group_name_H-M   'P 1'
#
loop_
_entity.id
_entity.type
_entity.pdbx_description
1 polymer ?
#
loop_
_entity_poly.entity_id
_entity_poly.type
_entity_poly.pdbx_seq_one_letter_code
_entity_poly.pdbx_strand_id
1 'polypeptide(L)'
;MNRLSMKIAAVALAVLVLAAVSVQAKEKKPKKKKNEDLSANPLAGVNSKQPDKELFDKAMIALKKGRFDVARLDFQTMLNTYPDSEYRMRAKLAVGDSWFKEGGAAALTQAEAEYQDFITFFPQAPEAAEAQMKVGDIYYQQMEKPDRDYLNAQNAEKEYRRMINMFPDSTLVPRAKQKLRDVQEVLAERETQIGLFYESRENFTAAIARLSTVVDTFPLYSKSDQALLGIGDAYAGQAHAVQIAPGMPGAIKERLRAVYQDRAAEAYAKVITRYPMAPHVEDARDRLVAMNRPVPDPTQAAIAESDAEERSRQALHFTDKTLGLIKHGPTVVEAVHVGDPSLDDPKRTLAPDITKQNIALLTDAINAGRPAAAPIGATPTGPNEPPRSDQPSTAPLQLQAPGGGTGVGVEVVNAPATDPNAVIKPVGPANTVVPDEEKPAEAPTQVNEVKPGSTPVQSTADAKKKKPKADLSDESSSKKKKKKGLSKLNPF
;
A
#
# COMPACT_ATOMS: atom_id res chain seq x y z
N MET A 1 52.94 18.27 15.47
CA MET A 1 52.26 17.02 15.06
C MET A 1 51.51 17.29 13.78
N ASN A 2 51.91 16.65 12.68
CA ASN A 2 51.40 16.94 11.34
C ASN A 2 49.93 16.46 11.18
N ARG A 3 49.09 17.25 10.50
CA ARG A 3 47.68 16.92 10.20
C ARG A 3 47.49 15.54 9.53
N LEU A 4 48.55 14.99 8.94
CA LEU A 4 48.56 13.65 8.36
C LEU A 4 48.61 12.56 9.43
N SER A 5 49.37 12.73 10.51
CA SER A 5 49.44 11.77 11.62
C SER A 5 48.14 11.70 12.43
N MET A 6 47.38 12.79 12.52
CA MET A 6 46.06 12.81 13.15
C MET A 6 44.99 12.05 12.31
N LYS A 7 45.08 12.17 10.98
CA LYS A 7 44.16 11.42 10.09
C LYS A 7 44.43 9.94 10.11
N ILE A 8 45.70 9.51 10.18
CA ILE A 8 46.10 8.09 10.28
C ILE A 8 45.68 7.51 11.63
N ALA A 9 45.82 8.29 12.73
CA ALA A 9 45.35 7.86 14.04
C ALA A 9 43.82 7.74 14.12
N ALA A 10 43.06 8.62 13.47
CA ALA A 10 41.62 8.56 13.42
C ALA A 10 41.11 7.35 12.59
N VAL A 11 41.77 7.03 11.50
CA VAL A 11 41.45 5.85 10.69
C VAL A 11 41.82 4.55 11.44
N ALA A 12 42.96 4.51 12.12
CA ALA A 12 43.36 3.37 12.95
C ALA A 12 42.40 3.15 14.12
N LEU A 13 41.91 4.23 14.76
CA LEU A 13 40.88 4.13 15.82
C LEU A 13 39.55 3.65 15.31
N ALA A 14 39.12 4.09 14.12
CA ALA A 14 37.88 3.64 13.49
C ALA A 14 37.94 2.15 13.10
N VAL A 15 39.08 1.67 12.62
CA VAL A 15 39.30 0.24 12.29
C VAL A 15 39.33 -0.61 13.57
N LEU A 16 39.90 -0.09 14.68
CA LEU A 16 39.93 -0.79 15.98
C LEU A 16 38.55 -0.89 16.61
N VAL A 17 37.71 0.14 16.46
CA VAL A 17 36.29 0.11 16.91
C VAL A 17 35.46 -0.85 16.09
N LEU A 18 35.67 -0.93 14.77
CA LEU A 18 35.02 -1.91 13.91
C LEU A 18 35.46 -3.36 14.21
N ALA A 19 36.74 -3.58 14.56
CA ALA A 19 37.25 -4.89 14.98
C ALA A 19 36.71 -5.29 16.37
N ALA A 20 36.51 -4.38 17.28
CA ALA A 20 35.95 -4.66 18.62
C ALA A 20 34.46 -5.04 18.57
N VAL A 21 33.69 -4.55 17.59
CA VAL A 21 32.28 -4.91 17.40
C VAL A 21 32.13 -6.30 16.79
N SER A 22 33.12 -6.82 16.08
CA SER A 22 33.08 -8.14 15.45
C SER A 22 33.37 -9.32 16.39
N VAL A 23 33.82 -9.07 17.64
CA VAL A 23 34.26 -10.15 18.56
C VAL A 23 33.18 -10.59 19.55
N GLN A 24 32.00 -9.96 19.61
CA GLN A 24 30.93 -10.38 20.52
C GLN A 24 29.58 -10.68 19.87
N ALA A 25 29.54 -11.08 18.63
CA ALA A 25 28.45 -11.90 18.13
C ALA A 25 28.65 -13.33 18.64
N LYS A 26 28.59 -13.51 19.97
CA LYS A 26 28.32 -14.81 20.56
C LYS A 26 26.95 -15.20 20.02
N GLU A 27 26.91 -16.09 19.02
CA GLU A 27 25.69 -16.75 18.59
C GLU A 27 24.98 -17.20 19.86
N LYS A 28 23.94 -16.48 20.28
CA LYS A 28 22.98 -17.02 21.21
C LYS A 28 22.40 -18.22 20.47
N LYS A 29 22.93 -19.42 20.78
CA LYS A 29 22.31 -20.68 20.36
C LYS A 29 20.81 -20.47 20.55
N PRO A 30 19.97 -20.74 19.55
CA PRO A 30 18.54 -20.62 19.72
C PRO A 30 18.21 -21.39 20.98
N LYS A 31 17.66 -20.69 21.98
CA LYS A 31 17.17 -21.37 23.19
C LYS A 31 16.23 -22.43 22.66
N LYS A 32 16.60 -23.73 22.76
CA LYS A 32 15.67 -24.82 22.47
C LYS A 32 14.41 -24.45 23.21
N LYS A 33 13.31 -24.20 22.48
CA LYS A 33 11.99 -24.06 23.10
C LYS A 33 11.89 -25.27 23.99
N LYS A 34 11.90 -25.09 25.33
CA LYS A 34 11.60 -26.15 26.25
C LYS A 34 10.24 -26.62 25.80
N ASN A 35 10.10 -27.88 25.38
CA ASN A 35 8.79 -28.44 25.13
C ASN A 35 8.00 -28.18 26.40
N GLU A 36 7.04 -27.27 26.33
CA GLU A 36 6.20 -26.96 27.45
C GLU A 36 5.35 -28.22 27.69
N ASP A 37 5.28 -28.64 28.90
CA ASP A 37 4.47 -29.80 29.28
C ASP A 37 3.00 -29.41 29.20
N LEU A 38 2.36 -29.69 28.08
CA LEU A 38 0.94 -29.49 27.84
C LEU A 38 0.09 -30.65 28.38
N SER A 39 0.72 -31.69 28.93
CA SER A 39 0.02 -32.85 29.54
C SER A 39 -0.54 -32.52 30.93
N ALA A 40 -0.10 -31.42 31.55
CA ALA A 40 -0.61 -31.01 32.85
C ALA A 40 -2.09 -30.61 32.74
N ASN A 41 -2.96 -31.21 33.52
CA ASN A 41 -4.38 -30.85 33.58
C ASN A 41 -4.53 -29.38 34.01
N PRO A 42 -5.12 -28.51 33.14
CA PRO A 42 -5.30 -27.09 33.46
C PRO A 42 -6.10 -26.83 34.72
N LEU A 43 -7.04 -27.73 35.07
CA LEU A 43 -7.86 -27.64 36.27
C LEU A 43 -7.16 -28.14 37.56
N ALA A 44 -5.97 -28.72 37.43
CA ALA A 44 -5.22 -29.16 38.61
C ALA A 44 -4.83 -27.98 39.49
N GLY A 45 -5.23 -28.02 40.74
CA GLY A 45 -4.94 -26.98 41.74
C GLY A 45 -5.93 -25.81 41.76
N VAL A 46 -6.99 -25.83 40.95
CA VAL A 46 -8.08 -24.84 40.96
C VAL A 46 -9.09 -25.27 42.05
N ASN A 47 -9.00 -24.67 43.21
CA ASN A 47 -9.83 -25.04 44.40
C ASN A 47 -10.49 -23.83 45.08
N SER A 48 -10.53 -22.67 44.42
CA SER A 48 -11.08 -21.44 45.00
C SER A 48 -12.61 -21.36 44.87
N LYS A 49 -13.20 -20.38 45.57
CA LYS A 49 -14.63 -20.04 45.42
C LYS A 49 -14.95 -19.43 44.05
N GLN A 50 -13.92 -18.99 43.29
CA GLN A 50 -14.01 -18.43 41.94
C GLN A 50 -13.03 -19.18 41.02
N PRO A 51 -13.36 -20.41 40.63
CA PRO A 51 -12.44 -21.24 39.86
C PRO A 51 -12.19 -20.72 38.44
N ASP A 52 -13.16 -20.05 37.87
CA ASP A 52 -13.06 -19.36 36.57
C ASP A 52 -12.03 -18.22 36.59
N LYS A 53 -12.06 -17.39 37.66
CA LYS A 53 -11.07 -16.32 37.86
C LYS A 53 -9.67 -16.89 38.08
N GLU A 54 -9.55 -17.90 38.91
CA GLU A 54 -8.25 -18.53 39.20
C GLU A 54 -7.63 -19.10 37.93
N LEU A 55 -8.43 -19.76 37.07
CA LEU A 55 -7.97 -20.30 35.80
C LEU A 55 -7.61 -19.17 34.81
N PHE A 56 -8.41 -18.08 34.76
CA PHE A 56 -8.10 -16.91 33.99
C PHE A 56 -6.78 -16.27 34.42
N ASP A 57 -6.59 -16.05 35.73
CA ASP A 57 -5.35 -15.44 36.24
C ASP A 57 -4.13 -16.32 35.99
N LYS A 58 -4.26 -17.65 36.10
CA LYS A 58 -3.22 -18.63 35.75
C LYS A 58 -2.83 -18.52 34.28
N ALA A 59 -3.81 -18.44 33.36
CA ALA A 59 -3.60 -18.25 31.96
C ALA A 59 -2.89 -16.90 31.64
N MET A 60 -3.32 -15.82 32.29
CA MET A 60 -2.69 -14.50 32.17
C MET A 60 -1.25 -14.48 32.65
N ILE A 61 -0.93 -15.22 33.72
CA ILE A 61 0.45 -15.39 34.21
C ILE A 61 1.29 -16.15 33.19
N ALA A 62 0.74 -17.23 32.60
CA ALA A 62 1.42 -17.98 31.53
C ALA A 62 1.71 -17.08 30.30
N LEU A 63 0.72 -16.29 29.87
CA LEU A 63 0.84 -15.32 28.79
C LEU A 63 1.95 -14.26 29.05
N LYS A 64 1.98 -13.70 30.26
CA LYS A 64 3.03 -12.74 30.68
C LYS A 64 4.43 -13.36 30.69
N LYS A 65 4.54 -14.64 31.00
CA LYS A 65 5.81 -15.39 31.00
C LYS A 65 6.24 -15.87 29.61
N GLY A 66 5.46 -15.59 28.55
CA GLY A 66 5.73 -16.03 27.19
C GLY A 66 5.46 -17.53 26.95
N ARG A 67 4.67 -18.17 27.85
CA ARG A 67 4.24 -19.56 27.72
C ARG A 67 2.91 -19.62 26.98
N PHE A 68 2.99 -19.29 25.66
CA PHE A 68 1.81 -19.02 24.86
C PHE A 68 0.90 -20.25 24.70
N ASP A 69 1.48 -21.43 24.45
CA ASP A 69 0.71 -22.67 24.32
C ASP A 69 -0.05 -23.03 25.59
N VAL A 70 0.61 -22.89 26.77
CA VAL A 70 -0.01 -23.13 28.08
C VAL A 70 -1.12 -22.09 28.33
N ALA A 71 -0.87 -20.84 28.01
CA ALA A 71 -1.89 -19.78 28.16
C ALA A 71 -3.13 -20.07 27.33
N ARG A 72 -2.97 -20.48 26.08
CA ARG A 72 -4.08 -20.84 25.18
C ARG A 72 -4.85 -22.05 25.74
N LEU A 73 -4.14 -23.08 26.20
CA LEU A 73 -4.77 -24.26 26.80
C LEU A 73 -5.60 -23.88 28.03
N ASP A 74 -5.03 -23.06 28.95
CA ASP A 74 -5.72 -22.62 30.16
C ASP A 74 -6.94 -21.73 29.80
N PHE A 75 -6.83 -20.78 28.85
CA PHE A 75 -7.97 -19.98 28.38
C PHE A 75 -9.05 -20.84 27.72
N GLN A 76 -8.67 -21.76 26.82
CA GLN A 76 -9.60 -22.65 26.16
C GLN A 76 -10.37 -23.55 27.18
N THR A 77 -9.65 -24.05 28.17
CA THR A 77 -10.27 -24.84 29.26
C THR A 77 -11.25 -23.97 30.04
N MET A 78 -10.89 -22.72 30.37
CA MET A 78 -11.79 -21.79 31.05
C MET A 78 -13.04 -21.52 30.21
N LEU A 79 -12.89 -21.21 28.91
CA LEU A 79 -14.00 -20.91 28.00
C LEU A 79 -14.97 -22.11 27.88
N ASN A 80 -14.44 -23.34 27.87
CA ASN A 80 -15.24 -24.54 27.72
C ASN A 80 -15.91 -24.97 29.06
N THR A 81 -15.23 -24.74 30.19
CA THR A 81 -15.72 -25.18 31.50
C THR A 81 -16.66 -24.17 32.14
N TYR A 82 -16.43 -22.87 31.89
CA TYR A 82 -17.18 -21.78 32.52
C TYR A 82 -17.73 -20.81 31.42
N PRO A 83 -18.70 -21.23 30.59
CA PRO A 83 -19.21 -20.43 29.47
C PRO A 83 -19.92 -19.16 29.93
N ASP A 84 -20.44 -19.10 31.16
CA ASP A 84 -21.14 -17.94 31.70
C ASP A 84 -20.25 -17.04 32.59
N SER A 85 -18.93 -17.27 32.57
CA SER A 85 -17.99 -16.47 33.37
C SER A 85 -17.93 -15.02 32.89
N GLU A 86 -17.82 -14.08 33.83
CA GLU A 86 -17.58 -12.66 33.56
C GLU A 86 -16.26 -12.43 32.79
N TYR A 87 -15.28 -13.36 32.89
CA TYR A 87 -14.00 -13.31 32.21
C TYR A 87 -14.03 -13.86 30.78
N ARG A 88 -15.19 -14.36 30.29
CA ARG A 88 -15.33 -15.04 29.01
C ARG A 88 -14.82 -14.16 27.83
N MET A 89 -15.27 -12.92 27.74
CA MET A 89 -14.87 -12.01 26.65
C MET A 89 -13.38 -11.69 26.71
N ARG A 90 -12.88 -11.39 27.92
CA ARG A 90 -11.45 -11.13 28.11
C ARG A 90 -10.58 -12.35 27.83
N ALA A 91 -11.03 -13.57 28.18
CA ALA A 91 -10.32 -14.80 27.88
C ALA A 91 -10.28 -15.07 26.36
N LYS A 92 -11.40 -14.88 25.65
CA LYS A 92 -11.45 -15.03 24.19
C LYS A 92 -10.50 -14.04 23.49
N LEU A 93 -10.48 -12.76 23.90
CA LEU A 93 -9.56 -11.78 23.41
C LEU A 93 -8.09 -12.15 23.72
N ALA A 94 -7.83 -12.67 24.92
CA ALA A 94 -6.48 -13.07 25.34
C ALA A 94 -5.93 -14.29 24.58
N VAL A 95 -6.77 -15.14 24.02
CA VAL A 95 -6.33 -16.18 23.05
C VAL A 95 -5.70 -15.52 21.83
N GLY A 96 -6.35 -14.54 21.21
CA GLY A 96 -5.77 -13.74 20.12
C GLY A 96 -4.48 -13.05 20.54
N ASP A 97 -4.43 -12.46 21.76
CA ASP A 97 -3.22 -11.83 22.32
C ASP A 97 -2.05 -12.81 22.46
N SER A 98 -2.34 -14.07 22.75
CA SER A 98 -1.29 -15.08 22.86
C SER A 98 -0.61 -15.36 21.52
N TRP A 99 -1.41 -15.45 20.45
CA TRP A 99 -0.92 -15.60 19.09
C TRP A 99 -0.16 -14.36 18.61
N PHE A 100 -0.71 -13.18 18.88
CA PHE A 100 -0.07 -11.92 18.52
C PHE A 100 1.31 -11.75 19.17
N LYS A 101 1.42 -12.07 20.48
CA LYS A 101 2.69 -11.99 21.21
C LYS A 101 3.69 -13.09 20.85
N GLU A 102 3.22 -14.23 20.41
CA GLU A 102 4.08 -15.30 19.89
C GLU A 102 4.81 -14.84 18.63
N GLY A 103 4.10 -14.12 17.75
CA GLY A 103 4.66 -13.52 16.55
C GLY A 103 5.03 -14.55 15.47
N GLY A 104 5.54 -14.03 14.36
CA GLY A 104 5.78 -14.82 13.16
C GLY A 104 4.51 -14.93 12.30
N ALA A 105 4.67 -15.17 10.98
CA ALA A 105 3.57 -15.08 10.03
C ALA A 105 2.36 -15.97 10.39
N ALA A 106 2.62 -17.25 10.72
CA ALA A 106 1.54 -18.18 11.05
C ALA A 106 0.76 -17.78 12.32
N ALA A 107 1.46 -17.34 13.38
CA ALA A 107 0.82 -16.91 14.61
C ALA A 107 0.05 -15.60 14.43
N LEU A 108 0.57 -14.66 13.62
CA LEU A 108 -0.14 -13.41 13.32
C LEU A 108 -1.41 -13.66 12.50
N THR A 109 -1.39 -14.59 11.53
CA THR A 109 -2.61 -15.00 10.80
C THR A 109 -3.64 -15.60 11.74
N GLN A 110 -3.19 -16.43 12.70
CA GLN A 110 -4.11 -17.01 13.69
C GLN A 110 -4.65 -15.93 14.65
N ALA A 111 -3.80 -14.97 15.07
CA ALA A 111 -4.24 -13.85 15.88
C ALA A 111 -5.32 -13.01 15.18
N GLU A 112 -5.13 -12.75 13.89
CA GLU A 112 -6.11 -12.03 13.06
C GLU A 112 -7.46 -12.76 13.05
N ALA A 113 -7.46 -14.07 12.80
CA ALA A 113 -8.68 -14.88 12.81
C ALA A 113 -9.40 -14.83 14.16
N GLU A 114 -8.65 -14.97 15.28
CA GLU A 114 -9.24 -14.93 16.64
C GLU A 114 -9.84 -13.55 16.96
N TYR A 115 -9.21 -12.43 16.51
CA TYR A 115 -9.76 -11.11 16.73
C TYR A 115 -10.99 -10.83 15.82
N GLN A 116 -10.98 -11.29 14.57
CA GLN A 116 -12.13 -11.17 13.66
C GLN A 116 -13.33 -12.00 14.17
N ASP A 117 -13.09 -13.21 14.65
CA ASP A 117 -14.09 -14.03 15.33
C ASP A 117 -14.66 -13.31 16.55
N PHE A 118 -13.79 -12.69 17.38
CA PHE A 118 -14.25 -11.95 18.55
C PHE A 118 -15.19 -10.81 18.14
N ILE A 119 -14.83 -10.02 17.15
CA ILE A 119 -15.66 -8.89 16.67
C ILE A 119 -16.99 -9.40 16.11
N THR A 120 -16.98 -10.53 15.43
CA THR A 120 -18.17 -11.14 14.83
C THR A 120 -19.15 -11.64 15.87
N PHE A 121 -18.64 -12.32 16.91
CA PHE A 121 -19.49 -12.90 17.97
C PHE A 121 -19.86 -11.92 19.08
N PHE A 122 -19.06 -10.87 19.29
CA PHE A 122 -19.24 -9.90 20.35
C PHE A 122 -19.13 -8.45 19.87
N PRO A 123 -19.89 -8.04 18.84
CA PRO A 123 -19.74 -6.72 18.21
C PRO A 123 -20.03 -5.54 19.14
N GLN A 124 -20.83 -5.76 20.18
CA GLN A 124 -21.22 -4.74 21.17
C GLN A 124 -20.35 -4.75 22.44
N ALA A 125 -19.39 -5.67 22.51
CA ALA A 125 -18.50 -5.73 23.67
C ALA A 125 -17.53 -4.52 23.65
N PRO A 126 -17.21 -3.92 24.80
CA PRO A 126 -16.23 -2.83 24.85
C PRO A 126 -14.84 -3.26 24.35
N GLU A 127 -14.52 -4.55 24.45
CA GLU A 127 -13.30 -5.16 23.96
C GLU A 127 -13.28 -5.30 22.41
N ALA A 128 -14.41 -5.17 21.72
CA ALA A 128 -14.46 -5.27 20.26
C ALA A 128 -13.64 -4.16 19.56
N ALA A 129 -13.63 -2.96 20.14
CA ALA A 129 -12.78 -1.88 19.68
C ALA A 129 -11.28 -2.21 19.83
N GLU A 130 -10.91 -2.86 20.94
CA GLU A 130 -9.53 -3.33 21.17
C GLU A 130 -9.15 -4.44 20.20
N ALA A 131 -10.04 -5.40 19.95
CA ALA A 131 -9.83 -6.46 18.95
C ALA A 131 -9.62 -5.87 17.54
N GLN A 132 -10.49 -4.93 17.11
CA GLN A 132 -10.38 -4.29 15.81
C GLN A 132 -9.07 -3.50 15.67
N MET A 133 -8.67 -2.79 16.72
CA MET A 133 -7.39 -2.09 16.74
C MET A 133 -6.21 -3.05 16.59
N LYS A 134 -6.26 -4.23 17.25
CA LYS A 134 -5.21 -5.25 17.17
C LYS A 134 -5.11 -5.90 15.80
N VAL A 135 -6.22 -6.04 15.06
CA VAL A 135 -6.16 -6.43 13.64
C VAL A 135 -5.32 -5.42 12.85
N GLY A 136 -5.56 -4.12 13.05
CA GLY A 136 -4.71 -3.08 12.44
C GLY A 136 -3.24 -3.17 12.90
N ASP A 137 -2.98 -3.43 14.19
CA ASP A 137 -1.63 -3.56 14.75
C ASP A 137 -0.87 -4.77 14.15
N ILE A 138 -1.56 -5.86 13.74
CA ILE A 138 -0.96 -7.00 13.03
C ILE A 138 -0.34 -6.55 11.70
N TYR A 139 -1.11 -5.85 10.89
CA TYR A 139 -0.63 -5.34 9.61
C TYR A 139 0.42 -4.22 9.78
N TYR A 140 0.22 -3.34 10.77
CA TYR A 140 1.19 -2.30 11.11
C TYR A 140 2.57 -2.87 11.46
N GLN A 141 2.61 -3.95 12.23
CA GLN A 141 3.87 -4.63 12.61
C GLN A 141 4.57 -5.27 11.40
N GLN A 142 3.82 -5.63 10.38
CA GLN A 142 4.31 -6.26 9.16
C GLN A 142 4.58 -5.28 8.03
N MET A 143 4.38 -3.96 8.26
CA MET A 143 4.68 -2.96 7.23
C MET A 143 6.15 -2.98 6.85
N GLU A 144 6.39 -2.89 5.55
CA GLU A 144 7.71 -2.71 4.96
C GLU A 144 7.98 -1.25 4.58
N LYS A 145 9.20 -0.96 4.14
CA LYS A 145 9.61 0.36 3.68
C LYS A 145 8.79 0.78 2.44
N PRO A 146 8.66 2.10 2.17
CA PRO A 146 7.87 2.62 1.05
C PRO A 146 8.26 2.09 -0.33
N ASP A 147 9.54 1.70 -0.51
CA ASP A 147 10.10 1.13 -1.73
C ASP A 147 9.83 -0.37 -1.92
N ARG A 148 9.15 -1.01 -0.97
CA ARG A 148 8.86 -2.45 -0.95
C ARG A 148 7.37 -2.75 -1.04
N ASP A 149 6.95 -3.87 -0.42
CA ASP A 149 5.54 -4.26 -0.37
C ASP A 149 4.72 -3.30 0.50
N TYR A 150 3.65 -2.79 -0.08
CA TYR A 150 2.76 -1.83 0.56
C TYR A 150 1.42 -2.43 1.01
N LEU A 151 1.16 -3.71 0.74
CA LEU A 151 -0.13 -4.35 1.03
C LEU A 151 -0.44 -4.32 2.53
N ASN A 152 0.55 -4.59 3.37
CA ASN A 152 0.37 -4.52 4.81
C ASN A 152 0.05 -3.08 5.28
N ALA A 153 0.66 -2.06 4.67
CA ALA A 153 0.31 -0.67 4.96
C ALA A 153 -1.13 -0.34 4.56
N GLN A 154 -1.59 -0.78 3.38
CA GLN A 154 -2.98 -0.59 2.94
C GLN A 154 -3.98 -1.33 3.85
N ASN A 155 -3.67 -2.56 4.25
CA ASN A 155 -4.51 -3.31 5.17
C ASN A 155 -4.56 -2.64 6.54
N ALA A 156 -3.42 -2.19 7.08
CA ALA A 156 -3.38 -1.44 8.34
C ALA A 156 -4.23 -0.16 8.27
N GLU A 157 -4.13 0.60 7.18
CA GLU A 157 -4.93 1.80 6.93
C GLU A 157 -6.43 1.48 6.98
N LYS A 158 -6.84 0.46 6.24
CA LYS A 158 -8.24 0.00 6.18
C LYS A 158 -8.76 -0.40 7.56
N GLU A 159 -8.00 -1.19 8.31
CA GLU A 159 -8.44 -1.70 9.61
C GLU A 159 -8.48 -0.61 10.70
N TYR A 160 -7.54 0.37 10.68
CA TYR A 160 -7.64 1.51 11.60
C TYR A 160 -8.80 2.44 11.25
N ARG A 161 -9.07 2.72 9.96
CA ARG A 161 -10.28 3.45 9.55
C ARG A 161 -11.54 2.72 10.00
N ARG A 162 -11.60 1.41 9.80
CA ARG A 162 -12.72 0.58 10.24
C ARG A 162 -12.92 0.67 11.75
N MET A 163 -11.83 0.63 12.53
CA MET A 163 -11.89 0.80 14.00
C MET A 163 -12.49 2.13 14.39
N ILE A 164 -12.04 3.23 13.79
CA ILE A 164 -12.50 4.59 14.09
C ILE A 164 -13.99 4.75 13.72
N ASN A 165 -14.39 4.21 12.56
CA ASN A 165 -15.77 4.33 12.07
C ASN A 165 -16.75 3.43 12.83
N MET A 166 -16.35 2.23 13.23
CA MET A 166 -17.21 1.29 13.96
C MET A 166 -17.33 1.63 15.45
N PHE A 167 -16.31 2.23 16.03
CA PHE A 167 -16.23 2.49 17.47
C PHE A 167 -15.82 3.96 17.76
N PRO A 168 -16.59 4.96 17.29
CA PRO A 168 -16.21 6.37 17.38
C PRO A 168 -16.06 6.87 18.82
N ASP A 169 -16.80 6.28 19.76
CA ASP A 169 -16.78 6.65 21.18
C ASP A 169 -15.71 5.90 22.00
N SER A 170 -14.90 5.05 21.37
CA SER A 170 -13.87 4.28 22.05
C SER A 170 -12.73 5.20 22.51
N THR A 171 -12.24 4.96 23.73
CA THR A 171 -11.03 5.61 24.28
C THR A 171 -9.76 5.30 23.47
N LEU A 172 -9.81 4.32 22.57
CA LEU A 172 -8.71 3.94 21.69
C LEU A 172 -8.66 4.78 20.40
N VAL A 173 -9.70 5.56 20.08
CA VAL A 173 -9.76 6.37 18.85
C VAL A 173 -8.56 7.31 18.67
N PRO A 174 -8.10 8.07 19.69
CA PRO A 174 -6.92 8.92 19.53
C PRO A 174 -5.65 8.13 19.14
N ARG A 175 -5.49 6.94 19.72
CA ARG A 175 -4.38 6.04 19.39
C ARG A 175 -4.52 5.46 17.98
N ALA A 176 -5.72 5.07 17.56
CA ALA A 176 -5.99 4.58 16.22
C ALA A 176 -5.75 5.67 15.17
N LYS A 177 -6.16 6.93 15.43
CA LYS A 177 -5.88 8.08 14.57
C LYS A 177 -4.37 8.31 14.42
N GLN A 178 -3.57 8.17 15.49
CA GLN A 178 -2.11 8.28 15.38
C GLN A 178 -1.54 7.17 14.51
N LYS A 179 -1.95 5.93 14.74
CA LYS A 179 -1.51 4.79 13.93
C LYS A 179 -1.91 4.95 12.46
N LEU A 180 -3.08 5.51 12.21
CA LEU A 180 -3.54 5.81 10.86
C LEU A 180 -2.64 6.88 10.19
N ARG A 181 -2.27 7.96 10.90
CA ARG A 181 -1.30 8.95 10.38
C ARG A 181 0.06 8.32 10.06
N ASP A 182 0.58 7.47 10.95
CA ASP A 182 1.84 6.75 10.74
C ASP A 182 1.79 5.89 9.45
N VAL A 183 0.67 5.22 9.20
CA VAL A 183 0.48 4.39 7.99
C VAL A 183 0.34 5.25 6.74
N GLN A 184 -0.44 6.33 6.84
CA GLN A 184 -0.63 7.27 5.73
C GLN A 184 0.68 7.98 5.34
N GLU A 185 1.57 8.23 6.29
CA GLU A 185 2.92 8.73 6.03
C GLU A 185 3.70 7.77 5.10
N VAL A 186 3.67 6.46 5.39
CA VAL A 186 4.37 5.45 4.59
C VAL A 186 3.78 5.31 3.18
N LEU A 187 2.44 5.33 3.06
CA LEU A 187 1.75 5.23 1.78
C LEU A 187 1.98 6.48 0.92
N ALA A 188 1.95 7.66 1.53
CA ALA A 188 2.22 8.93 0.85
C ALA A 188 3.67 9.02 0.39
N GLU A 189 4.63 8.62 1.23
CA GLU A 189 6.05 8.58 0.87
C GLU A 189 6.29 7.71 -0.37
N ARG A 190 5.63 6.53 -0.43
CA ARG A 190 5.71 5.66 -1.61
C ARG A 190 5.22 6.34 -2.88
N GLU A 191 4.01 6.93 -2.85
CA GLU A 191 3.44 7.59 -4.03
C GLU A 191 4.29 8.81 -4.44
N THR A 192 4.84 9.54 -3.47
CA THR A 192 5.75 10.67 -3.72
C THR A 192 7.03 10.21 -4.42
N GLN A 193 7.69 9.18 -3.92
CA GLN A 193 8.90 8.63 -4.55
C GLN A 193 8.64 8.19 -5.99
N ILE A 194 7.50 7.53 -6.25
CA ILE A 194 7.09 7.14 -7.60
C ILE A 194 6.82 8.38 -8.47
N GLY A 195 6.14 9.40 -7.92
CA GLY A 195 5.84 10.64 -8.63
C GLY A 195 7.11 11.39 -9.04
N LEU A 196 8.03 11.60 -8.12
CA LEU A 196 9.33 12.25 -8.35
C LEU A 196 10.21 11.45 -9.32
N PHE A 197 10.14 10.12 -9.28
CA PHE A 197 10.82 9.27 -10.27
C PHE A 197 10.27 9.52 -11.68
N TYR A 198 8.95 9.60 -11.87
CA TYR A 198 8.38 9.93 -13.17
C TYR A 198 8.72 11.35 -13.63
N GLU A 199 8.73 12.30 -12.71
CA GLU A 199 9.16 13.68 -12.99
C GLU A 199 10.60 13.73 -13.53
N SER A 200 11.53 13.07 -12.84
CA SER A 200 12.96 13.00 -13.25
C SER A 200 13.16 12.32 -14.61
N ARG A 201 12.17 11.58 -15.10
CA ARG A 201 12.15 10.94 -16.43
C ARG A 201 11.30 11.72 -17.45
N GLU A 202 10.90 12.94 -17.11
CA GLU A 202 10.06 13.80 -17.94
C GLU A 202 8.69 13.19 -18.31
N ASN A 203 8.26 12.16 -17.56
CA ASN A 203 6.91 11.62 -17.68
C ASN A 203 5.94 12.42 -16.80
N PHE A 204 5.74 13.67 -17.18
CA PHE A 204 4.99 14.64 -16.39
C PHE A 204 3.55 14.21 -16.11
N THR A 205 2.89 13.55 -17.06
CA THR A 205 1.52 13.05 -16.89
C THR A 205 1.43 12.03 -15.75
N ALA A 206 2.37 11.08 -15.68
CA ALA A 206 2.41 10.08 -14.62
C ALA A 206 2.85 10.71 -13.28
N ALA A 207 3.79 11.68 -13.32
CA ALA A 207 4.22 12.42 -12.14
C ALA A 207 3.04 13.17 -11.51
N ILE A 208 2.31 13.97 -12.30
CA ILE A 208 1.12 14.71 -11.84
C ILE A 208 0.10 13.74 -11.23
N ALA A 209 -0.20 12.62 -11.88
CA ALA A 209 -1.18 11.66 -11.36
C ALA A 209 -0.79 11.11 -9.97
N ARG A 210 0.48 10.73 -9.80
CA ARG A 210 0.97 10.18 -8.52
C ARG A 210 1.01 11.24 -7.42
N LEU A 211 1.59 12.41 -7.71
CA LEU A 211 1.71 13.49 -6.74
C LEU A 211 0.34 14.11 -6.39
N SER A 212 -0.61 14.20 -7.33
CA SER A 212 -1.99 14.60 -7.03
C SER A 212 -2.67 13.62 -6.09
N THR A 213 -2.45 12.29 -6.28
CA THR A 213 -2.95 11.29 -5.33
C THR A 213 -2.44 11.54 -3.92
N VAL A 214 -1.16 11.94 -3.76
CA VAL A 214 -0.59 12.27 -2.43
C VAL A 214 -1.34 13.44 -1.80
N VAL A 215 -1.43 14.55 -2.51
CA VAL A 215 -2.00 15.80 -1.99
C VAL A 215 -3.50 15.66 -1.67
N ASP A 216 -4.24 14.94 -2.52
CA ASP A 216 -5.67 14.77 -2.38
C ASP A 216 -6.05 13.73 -1.31
N THR A 217 -5.20 12.72 -1.09
CA THR A 217 -5.50 11.60 -0.18
C THR A 217 -4.85 11.76 1.20
N PHE A 218 -3.64 12.33 1.24
CA PHE A 218 -2.80 12.37 2.45
C PHE A 218 -2.40 13.81 2.81
N PRO A 219 -3.35 14.70 3.15
CA PRO A 219 -3.07 16.12 3.39
C PRO A 219 -2.12 16.39 4.58
N LEU A 220 -1.99 15.44 5.53
CA LEU A 220 -1.12 15.53 6.71
C LEU A 220 0.27 14.93 6.48
N TYR A 221 0.57 14.48 5.28
CA TYR A 221 1.86 13.91 4.94
C TYR A 221 3.00 14.93 5.11
N SER A 222 4.16 14.48 5.62
CA SER A 222 5.28 15.34 6.01
C SER A 222 5.87 16.13 4.84
N LYS A 223 5.78 15.64 3.61
CA LYS A 223 6.34 16.27 2.40
C LYS A 223 5.26 16.62 1.38
N SER A 224 4.07 17.00 1.84
CA SER A 224 2.97 17.45 0.96
C SER A 224 3.34 18.72 0.19
N ASP A 225 4.15 19.59 0.80
CA ASP A 225 4.76 20.77 0.16
C ASP A 225 5.67 20.37 -1.02
N GLN A 226 6.54 19.38 -0.83
CA GLN A 226 7.39 18.82 -1.90
C GLN A 226 6.55 18.18 -3.00
N ALA A 227 5.48 17.46 -2.66
CA ALA A 227 4.58 16.85 -3.65
C ALA A 227 3.88 17.92 -4.50
N LEU A 228 3.40 19.01 -3.88
CA LEU A 228 2.82 20.15 -4.59
C LEU A 228 3.84 20.86 -5.47
N LEU A 229 5.07 21.05 -4.98
CA LEU A 229 6.16 21.65 -5.75
C LEU A 229 6.43 20.80 -7.00
N GLY A 230 6.53 19.47 -6.86
CA GLY A 230 6.70 18.52 -7.97
C GLY A 230 5.54 18.54 -8.97
N ILE A 231 4.29 18.73 -8.52
CA ILE A 231 3.15 18.93 -9.45
C ILE A 231 3.35 20.21 -10.27
N GLY A 232 3.77 21.30 -9.63
CA GLY A 232 4.07 22.56 -10.30
C GLY A 232 5.20 22.41 -11.32
N ASP A 233 6.31 21.77 -10.92
CA ASP A 233 7.45 21.52 -11.78
C ASP A 233 7.08 20.60 -12.97
N ALA A 234 6.22 19.60 -12.77
CA ALA A 234 5.71 18.75 -13.84
C ALA A 234 4.81 19.51 -14.84
N TYR A 235 3.95 20.42 -14.38
CA TYR A 235 3.18 21.28 -15.27
C TYR A 235 4.06 22.29 -16.01
N ALA A 236 5.06 22.86 -15.35
CA ALA A 236 6.04 23.74 -16.01
C ALA A 236 6.84 22.97 -17.07
N GLY A 237 7.20 21.71 -16.80
CA GLY A 237 7.81 20.81 -17.78
C GLY A 237 6.90 20.52 -18.99
N GLN A 238 5.60 20.31 -18.77
CA GLN A 238 4.64 20.20 -19.88
C GLN A 238 4.54 21.48 -20.71
N ALA A 239 4.54 22.65 -20.07
CA ALA A 239 4.56 23.93 -20.76
C ALA A 239 5.80 24.09 -21.65
N HIS A 240 6.97 23.71 -21.13
CA HIS A 240 8.22 23.70 -21.90
C HIS A 240 8.18 22.69 -23.07
N ALA A 241 7.70 21.47 -22.80
CA ALA A 241 7.58 20.44 -23.85
C ALA A 241 6.68 20.89 -25.00
N VAL A 242 5.56 21.57 -24.70
CA VAL A 242 4.68 22.18 -25.75
C VAL A 242 5.42 23.26 -26.55
N GLN A 243 6.22 24.09 -25.90
CA GLN A 243 6.96 25.16 -26.55
C GLN A 243 7.91 24.62 -27.61
N ILE A 244 8.63 23.55 -27.33
CA ILE A 244 9.62 22.92 -28.22
C ILE A 244 9.00 21.91 -29.19
N ALA A 245 7.72 21.53 -29.04
CA ALA A 245 7.07 20.50 -29.87
C ALA A 245 7.13 20.87 -31.36
N PRO A 246 7.67 20.00 -32.25
CA PRO A 246 7.72 20.27 -33.69
C PRO A 246 6.32 20.18 -34.31
N GLY A 247 6.08 20.98 -35.38
CA GLY A 247 4.85 20.88 -36.17
C GLY A 247 3.58 21.47 -35.54
N MET A 248 3.60 21.91 -34.30
CA MET A 248 2.45 22.51 -33.64
C MET A 248 2.37 24.03 -33.98
N PRO A 249 1.21 24.57 -34.43
CA PRO A 249 1.01 25.99 -34.70
C PRO A 249 1.29 26.86 -33.46
N GLY A 250 1.95 28.01 -33.68
CA GLY A 250 2.35 28.91 -32.57
C GLY A 250 1.20 29.35 -31.69
N ALA A 251 0.03 29.66 -32.25
CA ALA A 251 -1.16 30.05 -31.47
C ALA A 251 -1.67 28.92 -30.54
N ILE A 252 -1.57 27.67 -30.95
CA ILE A 252 -1.95 26.52 -30.12
C ILE A 252 -0.92 26.32 -29.01
N LYS A 253 0.39 26.43 -29.34
CA LYS A 253 1.47 26.37 -28.35
C LYS A 253 1.26 27.40 -27.24
N GLU A 254 0.99 28.64 -27.58
CA GLU A 254 0.81 29.72 -26.61
C GLU A 254 -0.37 29.45 -25.68
N ARG A 255 -1.51 28.98 -26.23
CA ARG A 255 -2.69 28.65 -25.40
C ARG A 255 -2.41 27.52 -24.43
N LEU A 256 -1.83 26.41 -24.90
CA LEU A 256 -1.50 25.27 -24.06
C LEU A 256 -0.46 25.64 -23.02
N ARG A 257 0.58 26.37 -23.42
CA ARG A 257 1.61 26.87 -22.51
C ARG A 257 1.00 27.71 -21.38
N ALA A 258 0.11 28.64 -21.73
CA ALA A 258 -0.56 29.47 -20.74
C ALA A 258 -1.35 28.63 -19.72
N VAL A 259 -2.13 27.65 -20.18
CA VAL A 259 -2.90 26.75 -19.29
C VAL A 259 -1.98 25.94 -18.38
N TYR A 260 -0.90 25.37 -18.90
CA TYR A 260 0.01 24.60 -18.06
C TYR A 260 0.79 25.49 -17.07
N GLN A 261 1.16 26.70 -17.48
CA GLN A 261 1.76 27.68 -16.58
C GLN A 261 0.79 28.13 -15.47
N ASP A 262 -0.51 28.29 -15.78
CA ASP A 262 -1.52 28.62 -14.78
C ASP A 262 -1.68 27.49 -13.75
N ARG A 263 -1.69 26.23 -14.20
CA ARG A 263 -1.74 25.07 -13.31
C ARG A 263 -0.48 24.93 -12.44
N ALA A 264 0.69 25.20 -13.03
CA ALA A 264 1.94 25.24 -12.29
C ALA A 264 1.91 26.32 -11.19
N ALA A 265 1.47 27.52 -11.55
CA ALA A 265 1.35 28.64 -10.61
C ALA A 265 0.33 28.34 -9.48
N GLU A 266 -0.78 27.66 -9.80
CA GLU A 266 -1.75 27.22 -8.80
C GLU A 266 -1.15 26.22 -7.80
N ALA A 267 -0.37 25.26 -8.29
CA ALA A 267 0.30 24.29 -7.43
C ALA A 267 1.31 24.96 -6.48
N TYR A 268 2.15 25.86 -7.00
CA TYR A 268 3.09 26.64 -6.19
C TYR A 268 2.37 27.54 -5.18
N ALA A 269 1.28 28.19 -5.59
CA ALA A 269 0.47 29.02 -4.70
C ALA A 269 -0.14 28.21 -3.56
N LYS A 270 -0.54 26.94 -3.80
CA LYS A 270 -1.03 26.02 -2.78
C LYS A 270 0.04 25.67 -1.74
N VAL A 271 1.33 25.55 -2.13
CA VAL A 271 2.41 25.35 -1.16
C VAL A 271 2.42 26.51 -0.15
N ILE A 272 2.39 27.76 -0.65
CA ILE A 272 2.49 28.96 0.20
C ILE A 272 1.24 29.14 1.08
N THR A 273 0.06 28.86 0.51
CA THR A 273 -1.20 29.14 1.22
C THR A 273 -1.62 28.03 2.19
N ARG A 274 -1.26 26.77 1.94
CA ARG A 274 -1.64 25.64 2.80
C ARG A 274 -0.54 25.22 3.76
N TYR A 275 0.72 25.29 3.33
CA TYR A 275 1.88 24.83 4.09
C TYR A 275 2.93 25.95 4.30
N PRO A 276 2.54 27.15 4.80
CA PRO A 276 3.44 28.31 4.86
C PRO A 276 4.65 28.15 5.76
N MET A 277 4.67 27.16 6.65
CA MET A 277 5.80 26.87 7.54
C MET A 277 6.64 25.67 7.07
N ALA A 278 6.30 25.08 5.92
CA ALA A 278 7.00 23.90 5.36
C ALA A 278 8.33 24.30 4.68
N PRO A 279 9.28 23.37 4.54
CA PRO A 279 10.63 23.65 4.03
C PRO A 279 10.69 24.23 2.62
N HIS A 280 9.78 23.86 1.69
CA HIS A 280 9.83 24.24 0.27
C HIS A 280 9.00 25.49 -0.08
N VAL A 281 8.60 26.28 0.89
CA VAL A 281 7.81 27.51 0.65
C VAL A 281 8.60 28.54 -0.15
N GLU A 282 9.86 28.74 0.17
CA GLU A 282 10.72 29.70 -0.56
C GLU A 282 10.97 29.22 -2.00
N ASP A 283 11.15 27.92 -2.21
CA ASP A 283 11.26 27.37 -3.57
C ASP A 283 10.00 27.65 -4.41
N ALA A 284 8.81 27.53 -3.82
CA ALA A 284 7.55 27.82 -4.48
C ALA A 284 7.40 29.33 -4.80
N ARG A 285 7.86 30.23 -3.91
CA ARG A 285 7.91 31.68 -4.13
C ARG A 285 8.82 32.03 -5.30
N ASP A 286 10.01 31.46 -5.32
CA ASP A 286 11.00 31.72 -6.39
C ASP A 286 10.45 31.27 -7.77
N ARG A 287 9.75 30.13 -7.83
CA ARG A 287 9.06 29.65 -9.03
C ARG A 287 8.00 30.63 -9.54
N LEU A 288 7.15 31.15 -8.64
CA LEU A 288 6.12 32.14 -8.99
C LEU A 288 6.73 33.43 -9.49
N VAL A 289 7.77 33.96 -8.81
CA VAL A 289 8.50 35.15 -9.24
C VAL A 289 9.13 34.95 -10.61
N ALA A 290 9.80 33.81 -10.84
CA ALA A 290 10.39 33.48 -12.15
C ALA A 290 9.36 33.40 -13.28
N MET A 291 8.12 33.03 -12.97
CA MET A 291 7.01 33.02 -13.92
C MET A 291 6.29 34.36 -14.07
N ASN A 292 6.71 35.41 -13.38
CA ASN A 292 6.03 36.71 -13.25
C ASN A 292 4.57 36.58 -12.78
N ARG A 293 4.33 35.68 -11.83
CA ARG A 293 3.01 35.45 -11.21
C ARG A 293 2.97 36.06 -9.82
N PRO A 294 1.78 36.51 -9.35
CA PRO A 294 1.64 37.05 -8.00
C PRO A 294 1.92 35.95 -6.96
N VAL A 295 2.66 36.33 -5.94
CA VAL A 295 2.90 35.46 -4.78
C VAL A 295 1.77 35.72 -3.78
N PRO A 296 0.98 34.71 -3.41
CA PRO A 296 -0.12 34.90 -2.46
C PRO A 296 0.41 34.99 -1.04
N ASP A 297 -0.29 35.74 -0.19
CA ASP A 297 -0.03 35.78 1.25
C ASP A 297 -0.84 34.68 1.96
N PRO A 298 -0.22 33.92 2.85
CA PRO A 298 -0.94 32.91 3.64
C PRO A 298 -1.84 33.58 4.69
N THR A 299 -2.96 32.95 5.01
CA THR A 299 -3.83 33.40 6.11
C THR A 299 -3.20 33.09 7.48
N GLN A 300 -3.55 33.87 8.50
CA GLN A 300 -3.08 33.60 9.88
C GLN A 300 -3.50 32.21 10.37
N ALA A 301 -4.68 31.74 9.97
CA ALA A 301 -5.15 30.37 10.28
C ALA A 301 -4.25 29.31 9.63
N ALA A 302 -3.90 29.46 8.36
CA ALA A 302 -3.00 28.54 7.67
C ALA A 302 -1.60 28.52 8.28
N ILE A 303 -1.09 29.71 8.69
CA ILE A 303 0.20 29.79 9.40
C ILE A 303 0.16 29.02 10.72
N ALA A 304 -0.90 29.23 11.52
CA ALA A 304 -1.04 28.56 12.81
C ALA A 304 -1.21 27.03 12.66
N GLU A 305 -1.98 26.58 11.67
CA GLU A 305 -2.18 25.15 11.36
C GLU A 305 -0.88 24.51 10.90
N SER A 306 -0.18 25.10 9.92
CA SER A 306 1.10 24.60 9.39
C SER A 306 2.18 24.59 10.46
N ASP A 307 2.24 25.61 11.33
CA ASP A 307 3.16 25.67 12.46
C ASP A 307 2.90 24.57 13.50
N ALA A 308 1.62 24.30 13.80
CA ALA A 308 1.25 23.21 14.69
C ALA A 308 1.59 21.83 14.09
N GLU A 309 1.36 21.63 12.79
CA GLU A 309 1.76 20.41 12.08
C GLU A 309 3.28 20.23 12.15
N GLU A 310 4.09 21.23 11.76
CA GLU A 310 5.54 21.13 11.74
C GLU A 310 6.15 20.91 13.14
N ARG A 311 5.67 21.64 14.16
CA ARG A 311 6.15 21.44 15.54
C ARG A 311 5.76 20.08 16.13
N SER A 312 4.69 19.46 15.65
CA SER A 312 4.26 18.15 16.13
C SER A 312 5.13 17.02 15.59
N ARG A 313 5.86 17.25 14.50
CA ARG A 313 6.75 16.27 13.86
C ARG A 313 8.02 16.09 14.66
N GLN A 314 8.54 14.88 14.65
CA GLN A 314 9.84 14.60 15.27
C GLN A 314 10.93 14.67 14.19
N ALA A 315 12.01 15.36 14.50
CA ALA A 315 13.16 15.43 13.61
C ALA A 315 13.84 14.05 13.48
N LEU A 316 14.22 13.69 12.28
CA LEU A 316 15.03 12.49 12.00
C LEU A 316 16.43 12.65 12.61
N HIS A 317 16.72 11.89 13.66
CA HIS A 317 18.06 11.83 14.21
C HIS A 317 18.99 10.95 13.34
N PHE A 318 20.30 11.21 13.45
CA PHE A 318 21.31 10.42 12.74
C PHE A 318 21.21 8.91 13.07
N THR A 319 20.84 8.59 14.32
CA THR A 319 20.58 7.22 14.77
C THR A 319 19.42 6.55 14.00
N ASP A 320 18.37 7.30 13.65
CA ASP A 320 17.22 6.78 12.90
C ASP A 320 17.62 6.44 11.47
N LYS A 321 18.43 7.30 10.85
CA LYS A 321 18.98 7.07 9.51
C LYS A 321 19.86 5.82 9.46
N THR A 322 20.75 5.63 10.45
CA THR A 322 21.65 4.47 10.50
C THR A 322 20.93 3.16 10.88
N LEU A 323 20.02 3.20 11.85
CA LEU A 323 19.19 2.06 12.23
C LEU A 323 18.16 1.74 11.14
N GLY A 324 17.68 2.74 10.41
CA GLY A 324 16.77 2.58 9.27
C GLY A 324 17.34 1.71 8.16
N LEU A 325 18.68 1.66 7.98
CA LEU A 325 19.33 0.77 7.01
C LEU A 325 19.20 -0.71 7.40
N ILE A 326 19.14 -1.01 8.71
CA ILE A 326 19.12 -2.38 9.25
C ILE A 326 17.68 -2.84 9.56
N LYS A 327 16.79 -1.92 9.92
CA LYS A 327 15.38 -2.24 10.20
C LYS A 327 14.63 -2.60 8.93
N HIS A 328 13.80 -3.65 8.99
CA HIS A 328 12.91 -4.02 7.90
C HIS A 328 11.70 -3.08 7.79
N GLY A 329 11.19 -2.60 8.92
CA GLY A 329 10.03 -1.71 8.97
C GLY A 329 10.33 -0.28 8.51
N PRO A 330 9.29 0.48 8.16
CA PRO A 330 9.40 1.87 7.72
C PRO A 330 9.76 2.80 8.88
N THR A 331 10.23 3.99 8.55
CA THR A 331 10.40 5.09 9.50
C THR A 331 9.17 5.98 9.46
N VAL A 332 8.52 6.17 10.60
CA VAL A 332 7.31 7.00 10.74
C VAL A 332 7.53 8.17 11.71
N VAL A 333 8.81 8.50 11.95
CA VAL A 333 9.20 9.53 12.94
C VAL A 333 8.70 10.92 12.54
N GLU A 334 8.63 11.19 11.22
CA GLU A 334 8.18 12.47 10.66
C GLU A 334 6.65 12.61 10.60
N ALA A 335 5.90 11.53 10.88
CA ALA A 335 4.45 11.59 10.89
C ALA A 335 3.93 12.65 11.89
N VAL A 336 2.96 13.43 11.47
CA VAL A 336 2.35 14.48 12.28
C VAL A 336 1.59 13.90 13.47
N HIS A 337 1.60 14.59 14.61
CA HIS A 337 0.87 14.18 15.82
C HIS A 337 -0.43 14.96 16.06
N VAL A 338 -0.74 15.95 15.23
CA VAL A 338 -1.96 16.77 15.26
C VAL A 338 -2.76 16.62 13.99
N GLY A 339 -3.99 17.13 13.98
CA GLY A 339 -4.88 17.02 12.84
C GLY A 339 -5.59 15.65 12.74
N ASP A 340 -6.70 15.63 12.03
CA ASP A 340 -7.47 14.41 11.80
C ASP A 340 -7.02 13.74 10.50
N PRO A 341 -6.62 12.46 10.55
CA PRO A 341 -6.25 11.72 9.34
C PRO A 341 -7.48 11.51 8.45
N SER A 342 -7.28 11.43 7.14
CA SER A 342 -8.36 11.14 6.20
C SER A 342 -8.97 9.76 6.51
N LEU A 343 -10.31 9.75 6.69
CA LEU A 343 -11.08 8.53 6.89
C LEU A 343 -11.73 8.02 5.59
N ASP A 344 -11.68 8.83 4.53
CA ASP A 344 -12.20 8.44 3.22
C ASP A 344 -11.29 7.43 2.54
N ASP A 345 -11.89 6.59 1.70
CA ASP A 345 -11.12 5.69 0.85
C ASP A 345 -10.26 6.48 -0.14
N PRO A 346 -8.99 6.06 -0.37
CA PRO A 346 -8.07 6.78 -1.23
C PRO A 346 -8.61 6.87 -2.67
N LYS A 347 -8.84 8.09 -3.13
CA LYS A 347 -9.15 8.38 -4.53
C LYS A 347 -7.84 8.51 -5.31
N ARG A 348 -7.48 7.48 -6.05
CA ARG A 348 -6.26 7.51 -6.87
C ARG A 348 -6.52 8.27 -8.16
N THR A 349 -5.74 9.33 -8.39
CA THR A 349 -5.67 9.98 -9.70
C THR A 349 -4.83 9.10 -10.62
N LEU A 350 -5.39 8.68 -11.75
CA LEU A 350 -4.71 7.79 -12.67
C LEU A 350 -4.09 8.57 -13.84
N ALA A 351 -2.92 8.12 -14.32
CA ALA A 351 -2.28 8.73 -15.48
C ALA A 351 -3.17 8.80 -16.74
N PRO A 352 -4.03 7.81 -17.06
CA PRO A 352 -5.01 7.94 -18.13
C PRO A 352 -5.99 9.10 -17.96
N ASP A 353 -6.37 9.46 -16.74
CA ASP A 353 -7.29 10.57 -16.49
C ASP A 353 -6.61 11.92 -16.77
N ILE A 354 -5.35 12.08 -16.35
CA ILE A 354 -4.55 13.25 -16.72
C ILE A 354 -4.32 13.30 -18.23
N THR A 355 -4.11 12.14 -18.89
CA THR A 355 -3.98 12.09 -20.35
C THR A 355 -5.26 12.56 -21.05
N LYS A 356 -6.45 12.12 -20.59
CA LYS A 356 -7.75 12.59 -21.11
C LYS A 356 -7.90 14.10 -20.93
N GLN A 357 -7.52 14.63 -19.75
CA GLN A 357 -7.53 16.08 -19.51
C GLN A 357 -6.60 16.82 -20.48
N ASN A 358 -5.38 16.33 -20.73
CA ASN A 358 -4.45 16.92 -21.66
C ASN A 358 -4.96 16.89 -23.11
N ILE A 359 -5.63 15.79 -23.52
CA ILE A 359 -6.27 15.69 -24.85
C ILE A 359 -7.42 16.69 -24.96
N ALA A 360 -8.25 16.84 -23.93
CA ALA A 360 -9.31 17.83 -23.90
C ALA A 360 -8.75 19.25 -24.05
N LEU A 361 -7.71 19.60 -23.28
CA LEU A 361 -7.03 20.91 -23.39
C LEU A 361 -6.47 21.17 -24.80
N LEU A 362 -5.87 20.15 -25.43
CA LEU A 362 -5.39 20.26 -26.79
C LEU A 362 -6.54 20.51 -27.78
N THR A 363 -7.64 19.77 -27.64
CA THR A 363 -8.83 19.92 -28.48
C THR A 363 -9.44 21.30 -28.31
N ASP A 364 -9.54 21.82 -27.10
CA ASP A 364 -10.04 23.16 -26.80
C ASP A 364 -9.11 24.24 -27.41
N ALA A 365 -7.79 24.07 -27.27
CA ALA A 365 -6.81 24.99 -27.86
C ALA A 365 -6.87 25.02 -29.38
N ILE A 366 -7.17 23.90 -30.03
CA ILE A 366 -7.40 23.82 -31.48
C ILE A 366 -8.71 24.52 -31.88
N ASN A 367 -9.80 24.24 -31.16
CA ASN A 367 -11.14 24.73 -31.47
C ASN A 367 -11.29 26.23 -31.18
N ALA A 368 -10.62 26.77 -30.19
CA ALA A 368 -10.66 28.19 -29.82
C ALA A 368 -10.14 29.12 -30.95
N GLY A 369 -9.47 28.59 -31.98
CA GLY A 369 -9.06 29.31 -33.17
C GLY A 369 -10.01 29.17 -34.37
N ARG A 370 -11.02 28.30 -34.26
CA ARG A 370 -12.05 28.18 -35.31
C ARG A 370 -13.12 29.23 -35.04
N PRO A 371 -13.48 30.07 -36.06
CA PRO A 371 -14.69 30.85 -35.97
C PRO A 371 -15.82 29.87 -35.65
N ALA A 372 -16.69 30.23 -34.69
CA ALA A 372 -17.87 29.43 -34.40
C ALA A 372 -18.53 29.10 -35.74
N ALA A 373 -18.63 27.80 -36.09
CA ALA A 373 -19.32 27.40 -37.28
C ALA A 373 -20.71 28.04 -37.17
N ALA A 374 -21.01 28.93 -38.11
CA ALA A 374 -22.33 29.49 -38.19
C ALA A 374 -23.31 28.33 -38.20
N PRO A 375 -24.39 28.39 -37.43
CA PRO A 375 -25.34 27.29 -37.37
C PRO A 375 -25.69 26.93 -38.82
N ILE A 376 -25.31 25.71 -39.23
CA ILE A 376 -25.66 25.17 -40.56
C ILE A 376 -27.16 24.98 -40.48
N GLY A 377 -27.93 25.99 -40.99
CA GLY A 377 -29.38 25.86 -40.98
C GLY A 377 -30.16 27.14 -41.00
N ALA A 378 -29.62 28.26 -41.47
CA ALA A 378 -30.48 29.39 -41.87
C ALA A 378 -30.11 29.82 -43.30
N THR A 379 -30.49 29.01 -44.27
CA THR A 379 -30.78 29.58 -45.60
C THR A 379 -32.02 30.45 -45.41
N PRO A 380 -31.97 31.76 -45.83
CA PRO A 380 -33.17 32.57 -45.79
C PRO A 380 -34.18 31.93 -46.75
N THR A 381 -35.22 31.34 -46.23
CA THR A 381 -36.41 30.90 -46.96
C THR A 381 -37.05 32.17 -47.53
N GLY A 382 -37.07 32.29 -48.84
CA GLY A 382 -37.88 33.32 -49.49
C GLY A 382 -39.34 33.11 -49.17
N PRO A 383 -40.20 34.16 -49.25
CA PRO A 383 -41.54 34.17 -48.72
C PRO A 383 -42.55 33.21 -49.39
N ASN A 384 -42.14 32.22 -50.17
CA ASN A 384 -43.01 31.33 -50.94
C ASN A 384 -42.61 29.84 -50.96
N GLU A 385 -41.85 29.31 -49.99
CA GLU A 385 -41.68 27.86 -49.86
C GLU A 385 -42.62 27.24 -48.84
N PRO A 386 -43.36 26.13 -49.17
CA PRO A 386 -44.17 25.44 -48.23
C PRO A 386 -43.34 24.82 -47.08
N PRO A 387 -43.90 24.67 -45.86
CA PRO A 387 -43.16 24.15 -44.73
C PRO A 387 -42.69 22.72 -45.01
N ARG A 388 -41.38 22.49 -44.85
CA ARG A 388 -40.75 21.15 -44.94
C ARG A 388 -41.31 20.29 -43.82
N SER A 389 -41.83 19.12 -44.18
CA SER A 389 -42.29 18.11 -43.25
C SER A 389 -41.11 17.56 -42.44
N ASP A 390 -41.18 17.54 -41.14
CA ASP A 390 -40.19 16.97 -40.19
C ASP A 390 -40.19 15.43 -40.23
N GLN A 391 -40.05 14.81 -41.38
CA GLN A 391 -39.79 13.40 -41.45
C GLN A 391 -38.30 13.13 -41.47
N PRO A 392 -37.77 12.32 -40.54
CA PRO A 392 -36.35 11.95 -40.56
C PRO A 392 -36.05 11.13 -41.82
N SER A 393 -35.06 11.60 -42.60
CA SER A 393 -34.55 10.90 -43.79
C SER A 393 -33.94 9.57 -43.38
N THR A 394 -34.54 8.45 -43.83
CA THR A 394 -34.02 7.10 -43.69
C THR A 394 -33.04 6.67 -44.79
N ALA A 395 -32.31 7.60 -45.39
CA ALA A 395 -31.28 7.24 -46.37
C ALA A 395 -29.91 7.06 -45.66
N PRO A 396 -29.22 5.94 -45.81
CA PRO A 396 -27.88 5.78 -45.27
C PRO A 396 -26.88 6.65 -46.00
N LEU A 397 -26.13 7.46 -45.25
CA LEU A 397 -24.99 8.22 -45.77
C LEU A 397 -23.89 7.23 -46.21
N GLN A 398 -23.71 7.09 -47.52
CA GLN A 398 -22.52 6.44 -48.05
C GLN A 398 -21.33 7.38 -47.93
N LEU A 399 -20.45 7.11 -47.00
CA LEU A 399 -19.11 7.72 -46.92
C LEU A 399 -18.22 7.05 -47.95
N GLN A 400 -17.92 7.81 -49.01
CA GLN A 400 -16.93 7.45 -50.03
C GLN A 400 -15.53 7.68 -49.44
N ALA A 401 -14.75 6.61 -49.25
CA ALA A 401 -13.40 6.67 -48.70
C ALA A 401 -12.40 7.17 -49.75
N PRO A 402 -11.49 8.12 -49.42
CA PRO A 402 -10.25 8.31 -50.13
C PRO A 402 -9.20 7.33 -49.58
N GLY A 403 -8.45 6.70 -50.50
CA GLY A 403 -7.54 5.61 -50.21
C GLY A 403 -6.36 5.93 -49.32
N GLY A 404 -5.90 4.86 -48.66
CA GLY A 404 -4.52 4.59 -48.28
C GLY A 404 -4.02 5.29 -47.04
N GLY A 405 -4.15 4.61 -45.88
CA GLY A 405 -3.41 4.93 -44.66
C GLY A 405 -3.74 3.92 -43.57
N THR A 406 -2.75 3.15 -43.16
CA THR A 406 -2.81 2.20 -42.05
C THR A 406 -3.07 2.91 -40.74
N GLY A 407 -4.31 2.94 -40.25
CA GLY A 407 -4.69 3.45 -38.96
C GLY A 407 -5.75 2.55 -38.33
N VAL A 408 -5.52 2.15 -37.10
CA VAL A 408 -6.43 1.34 -36.29
C VAL A 408 -7.73 2.12 -36.10
N GLY A 409 -8.81 1.65 -36.74
CA GLY A 409 -10.14 2.23 -36.59
C GLY A 409 -10.82 1.72 -35.32
N VAL A 410 -11.23 2.65 -34.46
CA VAL A 410 -12.17 2.36 -33.38
C VAL A 410 -13.59 2.51 -33.95
N GLU A 411 -14.30 1.41 -34.07
CA GLU A 411 -15.69 1.36 -34.50
C GLU A 411 -16.59 1.71 -33.30
N VAL A 412 -17.26 2.87 -33.37
CA VAL A 412 -18.29 3.25 -32.37
C VAL A 412 -19.61 2.67 -32.85
N VAL A 413 -20.04 1.58 -32.24
CA VAL A 413 -21.37 1.00 -32.47
C VAL A 413 -22.39 1.75 -31.62
N ASN A 414 -23.20 2.59 -32.23
CA ASN A 414 -24.41 3.14 -31.62
C ASN A 414 -25.51 2.06 -31.65
N ALA A 415 -25.83 1.50 -30.49
CA ALA A 415 -26.98 0.62 -30.32
C ALA A 415 -28.26 1.45 -30.06
N PRO A 416 -29.38 1.15 -30.73
CA PRO A 416 -30.66 1.78 -30.44
C PRO A 416 -31.22 1.26 -29.11
N ALA A 417 -31.83 2.19 -28.36
CA ALA A 417 -32.52 1.90 -27.10
C ALA A 417 -33.70 0.94 -27.35
N THR A 418 -33.67 -0.24 -26.74
CA THR A 418 -34.82 -1.14 -26.69
C THR A 418 -34.83 -1.92 -25.35
N ASP A 419 -35.99 -1.84 -24.72
CA ASP A 419 -36.65 -2.78 -23.78
C ASP A 419 -35.97 -3.08 -22.43
N PRO A 420 -36.62 -2.76 -21.31
CA PRO A 420 -36.07 -2.96 -19.95
C PRO A 420 -36.06 -4.41 -19.45
N ASN A 421 -36.38 -5.40 -20.29
CA ASN A 421 -36.44 -6.82 -19.89
C ASN A 421 -35.55 -7.79 -20.72
N ALA A 422 -34.58 -7.32 -21.48
CA ALA A 422 -33.68 -8.20 -22.20
C ALA A 422 -32.51 -8.67 -21.32
N VAL A 423 -32.49 -9.95 -21.03
CA VAL A 423 -31.35 -10.65 -20.39
C VAL A 423 -30.15 -10.60 -21.33
N ILE A 424 -29.13 -9.81 -20.97
CA ILE A 424 -27.87 -9.70 -21.71
C ILE A 424 -27.04 -10.98 -21.47
N LYS A 425 -26.87 -11.80 -22.47
CA LYS A 425 -25.82 -12.84 -22.51
C LYS A 425 -24.52 -12.18 -22.92
N PRO A 426 -23.38 -12.41 -22.23
CA PRO A 426 -22.10 -11.84 -22.65
C PRO A 426 -21.63 -12.50 -23.95
N VAL A 427 -21.39 -11.66 -24.97
CA VAL A 427 -20.70 -12.06 -26.21
C VAL A 427 -19.19 -11.95 -25.95
N GLY A 428 -18.50 -13.08 -25.93
CA GLY A 428 -17.03 -13.11 -25.84
C GLY A 428 -16.38 -12.71 -27.18
N PRO A 429 -15.10 -12.24 -27.14
CA PRO A 429 -14.40 -11.83 -28.36
C PRO A 429 -14.14 -13.02 -29.27
N ALA A 430 -14.48 -12.85 -30.56
CA ALA A 430 -14.18 -13.80 -31.61
C ALA A 430 -12.67 -13.79 -31.89
N ASN A 431 -11.98 -14.81 -31.45
CA ASN A 431 -10.72 -15.40 -31.88
C ASN A 431 -10.00 -16.07 -30.71
N THR A 432 -10.59 -17.16 -30.23
CA THR A 432 -9.84 -18.16 -29.47
C THR A 432 -9.87 -19.45 -30.28
N VAL A 433 -8.68 -19.87 -30.68
CA VAL A 433 -8.44 -21.25 -31.18
C VAL A 433 -8.83 -22.18 -30.05
N VAL A 434 -9.83 -23.03 -30.28
CA VAL A 434 -10.28 -24.07 -29.36
C VAL A 434 -9.24 -25.18 -29.41
N PRO A 435 -8.53 -25.52 -28.31
CA PRO A 435 -7.84 -26.80 -28.23
C PRO A 435 -8.85 -27.94 -28.06
N ASP A 436 -8.57 -29.08 -28.64
CA ASP A 436 -9.37 -30.29 -28.57
C ASP A 436 -9.78 -30.65 -27.15
N GLU A 437 -11.03 -31.12 -27.02
CA GLU A 437 -11.62 -31.61 -25.78
C GLU A 437 -10.81 -32.79 -25.22
N GLU A 438 -9.98 -32.55 -24.20
CA GLU A 438 -9.55 -33.61 -23.30
C GLU A 438 -10.69 -33.92 -22.31
N LYS A 439 -11.09 -35.18 -22.31
CA LYS A 439 -12.04 -35.77 -21.39
C LYS A 439 -11.71 -35.45 -19.94
N PRO A 440 -12.70 -35.09 -19.09
CA PRO A 440 -12.44 -34.82 -17.68
C PRO A 440 -11.85 -36.06 -16.98
N ALA A 441 -10.71 -35.84 -16.29
CA ALA A 441 -10.15 -36.86 -15.41
C ALA A 441 -11.11 -37.12 -14.24
N GLU A 442 -11.37 -38.39 -13.97
CA GLU A 442 -12.18 -38.84 -12.83
C GLU A 442 -11.59 -38.34 -11.51
N ALA A 443 -12.44 -37.82 -10.63
CA ALA A 443 -12.08 -37.35 -9.31
C ALA A 443 -11.46 -38.51 -8.49
N PRO A 444 -10.41 -38.26 -7.69
CA PRO A 444 -9.83 -39.28 -6.84
C PRO A 444 -10.83 -39.70 -5.77
N THR A 445 -11.11 -40.99 -5.72
CA THR A 445 -11.92 -41.64 -4.69
C THR A 445 -11.38 -41.37 -3.29
N GLN A 446 -12.19 -40.78 -2.43
CA GLN A 446 -11.91 -40.68 -1.02
C GLN A 446 -11.87 -42.05 -0.38
N VAL A 447 -10.71 -42.52 0.03
CA VAL A 447 -10.55 -43.73 0.85
C VAL A 447 -10.43 -43.29 2.29
N ASN A 448 -11.52 -43.25 3.03
CA ASN A 448 -11.54 -43.29 4.50
C ASN A 448 -12.89 -43.83 4.97
N GLU A 449 -13.10 -45.12 4.82
CA GLU A 449 -14.00 -45.88 5.64
C GLU A 449 -13.18 -46.86 6.50
N VAL A 450 -13.03 -46.51 7.77
CA VAL A 450 -12.50 -47.42 8.78
C VAL A 450 -13.65 -48.28 9.26
N LYS A 451 -13.66 -49.55 8.88
CA LYS A 451 -14.51 -50.59 9.51
C LYS A 451 -13.91 -50.99 10.84
N PRO A 452 -14.67 -51.05 11.95
CA PRO A 452 -14.19 -51.54 13.23
C PRO A 452 -14.16 -53.08 13.26
N GLY A 453 -12.99 -53.61 13.61
CA GLY A 453 -12.86 -55.01 14.02
C GLY A 453 -11.90 -55.87 13.21
N SER A 454 -10.60 -55.79 13.48
CA SER A 454 -9.71 -56.96 13.43
C SER A 454 -8.45 -56.70 14.25
N THR A 455 -8.17 -57.64 15.13
CA THR A 455 -7.07 -57.78 16.07
C THR A 455 -5.68 -57.80 15.42
N PRO A 456 -4.61 -57.35 16.12
CA PRO A 456 -3.26 -57.30 15.55
C PRO A 456 -2.59 -58.67 15.59
N VAL A 457 -1.98 -59.04 14.45
CA VAL A 457 -1.03 -60.16 14.39
C VAL A 457 0.38 -59.59 14.46
N GLN A 458 1.11 -59.98 15.48
CA GLN A 458 2.57 -59.84 15.55
C GLN A 458 3.23 -60.72 14.49
N SER A 459 4.21 -60.19 13.78
CA SER A 459 5.28 -61.00 13.18
C SER A 459 6.62 -60.28 13.16
N THR A 460 7.55 -61.01 13.63
CA THR A 460 8.96 -60.80 13.88
C THR A 460 9.81 -60.65 12.60
N ALA A 461 10.85 -59.85 12.74
CA ALA A 461 12.25 -60.05 12.25
C ALA A 461 12.61 -59.91 10.75
N ASP A 462 13.59 -59.01 10.59
CA ASP A 462 14.76 -59.08 9.67
C ASP A 462 14.61 -59.33 8.17
N ALA A 463 14.86 -58.29 7.38
CA ALA A 463 15.77 -58.41 6.25
C ALA A 463 16.14 -57.01 5.68
N LYS A 464 17.46 -56.72 5.68
CA LYS A 464 18.10 -55.63 4.95
C LYS A 464 17.81 -55.74 3.47
N LYS A 465 17.16 -54.73 2.85
CA LYS A 465 17.20 -54.51 1.41
C LYS A 465 17.60 -53.08 1.08
N LYS A 466 18.64 -52.96 0.29
CA LYS A 466 19.23 -51.73 -0.26
C LYS A 466 18.16 -50.96 -1.09
N LYS A 467 18.07 -49.66 -0.87
CA LYS A 467 17.32 -48.73 -1.75
C LYS A 467 18.05 -48.55 -3.08
N PRO A 468 17.38 -48.56 -4.23
CA PRO A 468 17.96 -48.16 -5.48
C PRO A 468 18.21 -46.66 -5.54
N LYS A 469 19.37 -46.28 -6.11
CA LYS A 469 19.78 -44.91 -6.41
C LYS A 469 18.86 -44.35 -7.49
N ALA A 470 18.25 -43.16 -7.24
CA ALA A 470 17.63 -42.37 -8.27
C ALA A 470 18.69 -41.80 -9.22
N ASP A 471 18.46 -41.97 -10.49
CA ASP A 471 19.26 -41.44 -11.58
C ASP A 471 18.91 -39.95 -11.74
N LEU A 472 19.91 -39.07 -11.54
CA LEU A 472 19.85 -37.65 -11.76
C LEU A 472 20.75 -37.28 -12.91
N SER A 473 20.33 -37.56 -14.11
CA SER A 473 20.85 -36.93 -15.33
C SER A 473 19.72 -35.99 -15.84
N ASP A 474 19.84 -34.69 -15.54
CA ASP A 474 19.84 -33.61 -16.51
C ASP A 474 19.78 -32.23 -15.83
N GLU A 475 20.74 -31.42 -16.29
CA GLU A 475 20.78 -29.96 -16.37
C GLU A 475 20.82 -29.08 -15.11
N SER A 476 22.02 -28.67 -14.70
CA SER A 476 22.52 -27.31 -15.03
C SER A 476 23.95 -27.12 -14.53
N SER A 477 24.80 -26.75 -15.46
CA SER A 477 26.21 -26.45 -15.28
C SER A 477 26.41 -25.13 -14.50
N SER A 478 26.88 -25.20 -13.26
CA SER A 478 27.80 -24.20 -12.73
C SER A 478 28.84 -24.86 -11.82
N LYS A 479 29.98 -25.17 -12.39
CA LYS A 479 31.13 -25.69 -11.67
C LYS A 479 31.74 -24.61 -10.78
N LYS A 480 31.55 -24.69 -9.47
CA LYS A 480 32.36 -23.95 -8.50
C LYS A 480 33.80 -24.48 -8.52
N LYS A 481 34.74 -23.65 -8.98
CA LYS A 481 36.19 -23.92 -8.85
C LYS A 481 36.58 -23.94 -7.38
N LYS A 482 37.09 -25.08 -6.91
CA LYS A 482 37.80 -25.20 -5.63
C LYS A 482 39.10 -24.40 -5.71
N LYS A 483 39.25 -23.37 -4.87
CA LYS A 483 40.54 -22.73 -4.63
C LYS A 483 41.40 -23.69 -3.80
N LYS A 484 42.51 -24.14 -4.38
CA LYS A 484 43.62 -24.83 -3.69
C LYS A 484 44.27 -23.83 -2.75
N GLY A 485 44.44 -24.22 -1.50
CA GLY A 485 45.20 -23.46 -0.52
C GLY A 485 46.67 -23.40 -0.86
N LEU A 486 47.24 -22.21 -0.78
CA LEU A 486 48.68 -21.97 -0.72
C LEU A 486 49.06 -21.94 0.77
N SER A 487 49.55 -23.10 1.23
CA SER A 487 50.39 -23.17 2.41
C SER A 487 51.85 -23.13 1.94
N LYS A 488 52.66 -22.34 2.64
CA LYS A 488 54.12 -22.17 2.55
C LYS A 488 54.57 -20.97 1.73
N LEU A 489 54.92 -19.95 2.50
CA LEU A 489 56.15 -19.17 2.35
C LEU A 489 56.29 -18.28 3.59
N ASN A 490 57.13 -18.72 4.52
CA ASN A 490 58.03 -17.96 5.36
C ASN A 490 59.39 -18.14 4.70
N PRO A 491 60.44 -17.28 4.84
CA PRO A 491 60.71 -16.28 5.86
C PRO A 491 61.33 -14.98 5.30
N PHE A 492 61.28 -13.92 6.00
CA PHE A 492 62.34 -13.09 6.60
C PHE A 492 61.69 -11.84 7.21
#